data_19c318b1a48caaddc8004566e544c6f3
#
_entry.id   19c318b1a48caaddc8004566e544c6f3
#
_cell.length_a   1.000
_cell.length_b   1.000
_cell.length_c   1.000
_cell.angle_alpha   90.00
_cell.angle_beta   90.00
_cell.angle_gamma   90.00
#
_symmetry.space_group_name_H-M   'P 1'
#
loop_
_entity.id
_entity.type
_entity.pdbx_description
1 polymer ?
#
loop_
_entity_poly.entity_id
_entity_poly.type
_entity_poly.pdbx_seq_one_letter_code
_entity_poly.pdbx_strand_id
1 'polypeptide(L)'
;RELIANYTVGGDGIINPWAAVMYASEYEQTADDHLELRIPNIKAGSHSITLAFPEKRGIPEGILEPALSTASYEFAGDRDMPMALGSIEIYGPYNGVRPGETPSRSQLFTCLPNGVESRDRSCATEIISNLARKAFRRPVSDDDLTPLLSMYESGRLEGGFERGIQRAVRAVLVDPEFLFRVEGQPSNVESGTAYKITDVELASRLSFFLWSSIPDKELLSLAQEGKLA
;
A
#
# COMPACT_ATOMS: atom_id res chain seq x y z
N ARG A 1 3.41 -14.41 -19.20
CA ARG A 1 3.58 -15.18 -17.95
C ARG A 1 4.70 -16.16 -18.18
N GLU A 2 5.70 -16.16 -17.32
CA GLU A 2 6.87 -17.01 -17.40
C GLU A 2 6.87 -17.92 -16.17
N LEU A 3 7.13 -19.21 -16.37
CA LEU A 3 7.34 -20.14 -15.27
C LEU A 3 8.72 -19.91 -14.69
N ILE A 4 8.81 -19.56 -13.41
CA ILE A 4 10.07 -19.24 -12.75
C ILE A 4 10.62 -20.46 -12.01
N ALA A 5 9.77 -21.21 -11.33
CA ALA A 5 10.14 -22.43 -10.63
C ALA A 5 8.98 -23.40 -10.54
N ASN A 6 9.31 -24.67 -10.37
CA ASN A 6 8.39 -25.75 -10.10
C ASN A 6 8.95 -26.59 -8.95
N TYR A 7 8.12 -26.87 -7.98
CA TYR A 7 8.49 -27.65 -6.80
C TYR A 7 7.56 -28.83 -6.63
N THR A 8 8.09 -29.94 -6.14
CA THR A 8 7.29 -31.06 -5.70
C THR A 8 6.99 -30.87 -4.22
N VAL A 9 5.73 -30.80 -3.87
CA VAL A 9 5.27 -30.68 -2.49
C VAL A 9 4.83 -32.06 -2.00
N GLY A 10 5.15 -32.38 -0.76
CA GLY A 10 4.73 -33.63 -0.16
C GLY A 10 5.85 -34.69 0.01
N GLY A 11 7.05 -34.40 -0.48
CA GLY A 11 8.26 -35.21 -0.25
C GLY A 11 8.17 -36.70 -0.69
N ASP A 12 9.30 -37.35 -0.77
CA ASP A 12 9.44 -38.79 -1.06
C ASP A 12 9.16 -39.69 0.17
N GLY A 13 8.32 -39.19 1.08
CA GLY A 13 8.06 -39.91 2.33
C GLY A 13 7.49 -41.30 2.06
N ILE A 14 8.28 -42.34 2.33
CA ILE A 14 7.75 -43.68 2.50
C ILE A 14 6.77 -43.62 3.67
N ILE A 15 5.51 -43.55 3.33
CA ILE A 15 4.44 -43.61 4.34
C ILE A 15 4.44 -45.04 4.88
N ASN A 16 5.22 -45.27 5.93
CA ASN A 16 5.01 -46.45 6.76
C ASN A 16 3.74 -46.19 7.57
N PRO A 17 2.64 -46.91 7.32
CA PRO A 17 1.37 -46.67 7.99
C PRO A 17 1.45 -46.71 9.52
N TRP A 18 2.43 -47.42 10.06
CA TRP A 18 2.66 -47.53 11.50
C TRP A 18 3.57 -46.44 12.08
N ALA A 19 4.39 -45.80 11.24
CA ALA A 19 5.27 -44.69 11.64
C ALA A 19 4.61 -43.33 11.45
N ALA A 20 3.54 -43.23 10.67
CA ALA A 20 2.89 -41.98 10.31
C ALA A 20 2.40 -41.17 11.53
N VAL A 21 2.09 -41.83 12.64
CA VAL A 21 1.61 -41.12 13.84
C VAL A 21 2.77 -40.48 14.63
N MET A 22 3.98 -41.06 14.57
CA MET A 22 5.14 -40.56 15.36
C MET A 22 6.01 -39.54 14.61
N TYR A 23 6.01 -39.56 13.29
CA TYR A 23 6.88 -38.69 12.48
C TYR A 23 6.12 -37.64 11.65
N ALA A 24 4.80 -37.59 11.75
CA ALA A 24 4.00 -36.59 11.05
C ALA A 24 4.39 -35.16 11.44
N SER A 25 4.70 -34.94 12.72
CA SER A 25 5.09 -33.61 13.21
C SER A 25 6.46 -33.15 12.70
N GLU A 26 7.42 -34.08 12.53
CA GLU A 26 8.75 -33.76 12.00
C GLU A 26 8.69 -33.51 10.49
N TYR A 27 7.91 -34.30 9.79
CA TYR A 27 7.64 -34.12 8.37
C TYR A 27 6.87 -32.79 8.10
N GLU A 28 5.84 -32.48 8.86
CA GLU A 28 5.09 -31.23 8.74
C GLU A 28 5.96 -29.99 9.00
N GLN A 29 6.95 -30.10 9.89
CA GLN A 29 7.87 -29.02 10.19
C GLN A 29 8.90 -28.76 9.08
N THR A 30 9.27 -29.77 8.32
CA THR A 30 10.37 -29.69 7.34
C THR A 30 9.90 -29.77 5.88
N ALA A 31 8.64 -30.12 5.65
CA ALA A 31 8.09 -30.33 4.30
C ALA A 31 8.23 -29.08 3.40
N ASP A 32 8.23 -27.92 4.00
CA ASP A 32 8.25 -26.62 3.32
C ASP A 32 9.65 -25.97 3.26
N ASP A 33 10.64 -26.51 3.98
CA ASP A 33 11.97 -25.90 4.13
C ASP A 33 12.70 -25.69 2.79
N HIS A 34 12.35 -26.46 1.76
CA HIS A 34 12.95 -26.37 0.42
C HIS A 34 12.19 -25.43 -0.53
N LEU A 35 11.04 -24.88 -0.09
CA LEU A 35 10.19 -24.02 -0.92
C LEU A 35 10.66 -22.55 -0.90
N GLU A 36 11.94 -22.35 -1.12
CA GLU A 36 12.54 -21.03 -1.22
C GLU A 36 12.95 -20.73 -2.66
N LEU A 37 12.61 -19.53 -3.15
CA LEU A 37 13.00 -19.06 -4.47
C LEU A 37 13.65 -17.70 -4.38
N ARG A 38 14.86 -17.57 -4.87
CA ARG A 38 15.53 -16.30 -5.05
C ARG A 38 15.45 -15.85 -6.51
N ILE A 39 14.76 -14.73 -6.74
CA ILE A 39 14.58 -14.16 -8.08
C ILE A 39 15.58 -13.00 -8.24
N PRO A 40 16.61 -13.15 -9.08
CA PRO A 40 17.59 -12.10 -9.33
C PRO A 40 17.07 -11.07 -10.33
N ASN A 41 17.64 -9.86 -10.30
CA ASN A 41 17.48 -8.84 -11.33
C ASN A 41 16.03 -8.40 -11.61
N ILE A 42 15.18 -8.37 -10.59
CA ILE A 42 13.82 -7.82 -10.73
C ILE A 42 13.92 -6.32 -11.00
N LYS A 43 13.30 -5.87 -12.08
CA LYS A 43 13.20 -4.45 -12.42
C LYS A 43 12.28 -3.73 -11.44
N ALA A 44 12.53 -2.45 -11.21
CA ALA A 44 11.59 -1.63 -10.42
C ALA A 44 10.22 -1.58 -11.09
N GLY A 45 9.15 -1.70 -10.29
CA GLY A 45 7.78 -1.67 -10.78
C GLY A 45 6.85 -2.59 -9.99
N SER A 46 5.61 -2.68 -10.44
CA SER A 46 4.64 -3.65 -9.90
C SER A 46 4.82 -5.00 -10.60
N HIS A 47 4.90 -6.04 -9.80
CA HIS A 47 5.02 -7.41 -10.28
C HIS A 47 3.92 -8.27 -9.66
N SER A 48 3.38 -9.18 -10.45
CA SER A 48 2.43 -10.19 -9.96
C SER A 48 3.12 -11.54 -9.89
N ILE A 49 3.08 -12.17 -8.72
CA ILE A 49 3.54 -13.53 -8.51
C ILE A 49 2.30 -14.40 -8.40
N THR A 50 2.24 -15.44 -9.22
CA THR A 50 1.13 -16.39 -9.20
C THR A 50 1.68 -17.75 -8.79
N LEU A 51 1.07 -18.35 -7.79
CA LEU A 51 1.30 -19.72 -7.38
C LEU A 51 0.11 -20.56 -7.81
N ALA A 52 0.38 -21.75 -8.29
CA ALA A 52 -0.65 -22.67 -8.72
C ALA A 52 -0.19 -24.11 -8.50
N PHE A 53 -1.11 -24.98 -8.18
CA PHE A 53 -0.92 -26.41 -8.20
C PHE A 53 -1.34 -26.92 -9.59
N PRO A 54 -0.40 -27.30 -10.47
CA PRO A 54 -0.72 -27.65 -11.85
C PRO A 54 -1.41 -29.02 -11.99
N GLU A 55 -1.21 -29.90 -11.03
CA GLU A 55 -1.86 -31.21 -11.02
C GLU A 55 -3.28 -31.07 -10.47
N LYS A 56 -4.24 -31.19 -11.36
CA LYS A 56 -5.64 -31.37 -10.98
C LYS A 56 -5.88 -32.84 -10.71
N ARG A 57 -6.09 -33.23 -9.49
CA ARG A 57 -6.86 -34.44 -9.21
C ARG A 57 -8.30 -34.13 -9.56
N GLY A 58 -8.82 -34.77 -10.58
CA GLY A 58 -10.16 -34.53 -11.08
C GLY A 58 -11.20 -34.96 -10.05
N ILE A 59 -11.68 -34.02 -9.26
CA ILE A 59 -12.93 -34.18 -8.53
C ILE A 59 -14.03 -34.00 -9.57
N PRO A 60 -14.94 -35.00 -9.76
CA PRO A 60 -16.04 -34.84 -10.71
C PRO A 60 -16.88 -33.60 -10.37
N GLU A 61 -17.23 -32.86 -11.39
CA GLU A 61 -18.08 -31.67 -11.25
C GLU A 61 -19.41 -32.05 -10.60
N GLY A 62 -19.78 -31.40 -9.49
CA GLY A 62 -21.03 -31.67 -8.77
C GLY A 62 -20.88 -32.41 -7.44
N ILE A 63 -19.68 -32.81 -7.03
CA ILE A 63 -19.44 -33.32 -5.68
C ILE A 63 -19.03 -32.13 -4.79
N LEU A 64 -19.83 -31.88 -3.75
CA LEU A 64 -19.46 -30.91 -2.70
C LEU A 64 -18.23 -31.44 -1.97
N GLU A 65 -17.15 -30.70 -2.02
CA GLU A 65 -15.97 -30.97 -1.21
C GLU A 65 -16.36 -30.94 0.28
N PRO A 66 -15.96 -31.94 1.08
CA PRO A 66 -16.15 -31.88 2.51
C PRO A 66 -15.36 -30.65 3.05
N ALA A 67 -15.98 -29.92 3.97
CA ALA A 67 -15.34 -28.78 4.59
C ALA A 67 -13.99 -29.18 5.20
N LEU A 68 -12.93 -28.38 4.95
CA LEU A 68 -11.56 -28.58 5.45
C LEU A 68 -11.45 -28.76 6.98
N SER A 69 -12.49 -28.40 7.71
CA SER A 69 -12.55 -28.50 9.17
C SER A 69 -12.77 -29.91 9.73
N THR A 70 -13.05 -30.87 8.89
CA THR A 70 -13.22 -32.26 9.32
C THR A 70 -11.99 -33.11 9.10
N ALA A 71 -10.83 -32.61 9.52
CA ALA A 71 -9.69 -33.48 9.75
C ALA A 71 -9.96 -34.31 11.00
N SER A 72 -10.95 -35.19 10.93
CA SER A 72 -11.06 -36.28 11.87
C SER A 72 -9.90 -37.23 11.58
N TYR A 73 -9.17 -37.57 12.61
CA TYR A 73 -8.16 -38.59 12.63
C TYR A 73 -8.79 -39.97 12.37
N GLU A 74 -9.39 -40.19 11.24
CA GLU A 74 -9.84 -41.52 10.87
C GLU A 74 -8.72 -42.22 10.13
N PHE A 75 -8.26 -43.27 10.79
CA PHE A 75 -7.42 -44.32 10.30
C PHE A 75 -8.10 -44.95 9.08
N ALA A 76 -7.77 -44.53 7.90
CA ALA A 76 -7.80 -45.38 6.70
C ALA A 76 -7.52 -44.55 5.45
N GLY A 77 -6.52 -44.93 4.77
CA GLY A 77 -6.18 -44.78 3.41
C GLY A 77 -7.11 -43.99 2.50
N ASP A 78 -6.64 -43.10 1.89
CA ASP A 78 -7.05 -42.14 0.84
C ASP A 78 -7.17 -40.71 1.40
N ARG A 79 -6.01 -40.19 1.70
CA ARG A 79 -5.90 -38.77 2.07
C ARG A 79 -5.76 -37.93 0.81
N ASP A 80 -6.82 -37.83 0.04
CA ASP A 80 -6.92 -36.82 -0.99
C ASP A 80 -7.27 -35.45 -0.34
N MET A 81 -6.39 -34.99 0.54
CA MET A 81 -6.51 -33.60 1.03
C MET A 81 -6.12 -32.66 -0.12
N PRO A 82 -6.99 -31.69 -0.44
CA PRO A 82 -6.64 -30.70 -1.44
C PRO A 82 -5.39 -29.94 -0.98
N MET A 83 -4.44 -29.76 -1.87
CA MET A 83 -3.27 -28.94 -1.60
C MET A 83 -3.69 -27.51 -1.29
N ALA A 84 -3.24 -26.98 -0.17
CA ALA A 84 -3.53 -25.63 0.27
C ALA A 84 -2.22 -24.85 0.48
N LEU A 85 -2.26 -23.57 0.17
CA LEU A 85 -1.19 -22.64 0.45
C LEU A 85 -1.51 -21.91 1.74
N GLY A 86 -0.68 -22.07 2.78
CA GLY A 86 -0.86 -21.42 4.07
C GLY A 86 -0.44 -19.97 4.05
N SER A 87 0.77 -19.69 3.58
CA SER A 87 1.32 -18.33 3.51
C SER A 87 2.37 -18.19 2.41
N ILE A 88 2.63 -16.98 2.02
CA ILE A 88 3.75 -16.58 1.15
C ILE A 88 4.47 -15.45 1.84
N GLU A 89 5.76 -15.61 2.03
CA GLU A 89 6.61 -14.57 2.58
C GLU A 89 7.55 -14.04 1.50
N ILE A 90 7.61 -12.72 1.35
CA ILE A 90 8.44 -12.06 0.34
C ILE A 90 9.44 -11.18 1.07
N TYR A 91 10.71 -11.49 0.91
CA TYR A 91 11.81 -10.74 1.49
C TYR A 91 12.60 -10.00 0.40
N GLY A 92 13.07 -8.82 0.72
CA GLY A 92 13.88 -8.01 -0.18
C GLY A 92 13.36 -6.58 -0.35
N PRO A 93 13.83 -5.85 -1.34
CA PRO A 93 14.91 -6.20 -2.27
C PRO A 93 16.29 -6.22 -1.60
N TYR A 94 17.08 -7.26 -1.89
CA TYR A 94 18.47 -7.32 -1.45
C TYR A 94 19.36 -6.56 -2.44
N ASN A 95 20.24 -5.70 -1.94
CA ASN A 95 21.15 -4.90 -2.76
C ASN A 95 20.44 -4.06 -3.84
N GLY A 96 19.23 -3.60 -3.53
CA GLY A 96 18.44 -2.81 -4.47
C GLY A 96 19.15 -1.50 -4.81
N VAL A 97 19.28 -1.23 -6.11
CA VAL A 97 19.67 0.10 -6.60
C VAL A 97 18.41 0.97 -6.54
N ARG A 98 18.53 2.15 -5.94
CA ARG A 98 17.42 3.10 -5.94
C ARG A 98 17.05 3.41 -7.39
N PRO A 99 15.77 3.37 -7.77
CA PRO A 99 15.37 3.85 -9.08
C PRO A 99 15.81 5.31 -9.20
N GLY A 100 16.30 5.68 -10.36
CA GLY A 100 16.59 7.08 -10.69
C GLY A 100 15.31 7.92 -10.68
N GLU A 101 15.15 8.82 -11.62
CA GLU A 101 13.91 9.60 -11.75
C GLU A 101 12.72 8.71 -12.07
N THR A 102 11.69 8.81 -11.23
CA THR A 102 10.39 8.15 -11.45
C THR A 102 9.32 9.22 -11.69
N PRO A 103 8.22 8.93 -12.39
CA PRO A 103 7.12 9.88 -12.56
C PRO A 103 6.60 10.45 -11.23
N SER A 104 6.49 9.62 -10.20
CA SER A 104 6.07 10.07 -8.86
C SER A 104 7.11 10.99 -8.21
N ARG A 105 8.41 10.70 -8.40
CA ARG A 105 9.47 11.55 -7.89
C ARG A 105 9.45 12.93 -8.58
N SER A 106 9.37 12.95 -9.90
CA SER A 106 9.30 14.20 -10.66
C SER A 106 8.05 15.04 -10.34
N GLN A 107 6.94 14.40 -10.00
CA GLN A 107 5.74 15.11 -9.57
C GLN A 107 5.85 15.69 -8.15
N LEU A 108 6.60 15.04 -7.27
CA LEU A 108 6.78 15.49 -5.89
C LEU A 108 7.89 16.54 -5.80
N PHE A 109 9.04 16.29 -6.41
CA PHE A 109 10.20 17.16 -6.34
C PHE A 109 10.14 18.21 -7.44
N THR A 110 9.45 19.33 -7.20
CA THR A 110 9.37 20.49 -8.11
C THR A 110 10.68 21.27 -8.18
N CYS A 111 11.54 21.08 -7.20
CA CYS A 111 12.90 21.61 -7.12
C CYS A 111 13.84 20.60 -6.48
N LEU A 112 15.13 20.78 -6.63
CA LEU A 112 16.17 19.91 -6.07
C LEU A 112 17.07 20.67 -5.10
N PRO A 113 17.54 20.03 -4.04
CA PRO A 113 18.49 20.61 -3.11
C PRO A 113 19.79 20.92 -3.83
N ASN A 114 20.45 22.01 -3.46
CA ASN A 114 21.74 22.41 -3.99
C ASN A 114 22.86 22.48 -2.93
N GLY A 115 22.56 22.04 -1.70
CA GLY A 115 23.49 22.04 -0.58
C GLY A 115 23.60 23.37 0.16
N VAL A 116 22.86 24.41 -0.28
CA VAL A 116 22.74 25.68 0.45
C VAL A 116 21.51 25.65 1.34
N GLU A 117 21.70 25.67 2.65
CA GLU A 117 20.62 25.43 3.62
C GLU A 117 19.38 26.30 3.41
N SER A 118 19.57 27.60 3.15
CA SER A 118 18.45 28.53 2.93
C SER A 118 17.62 28.17 1.68
N ARG A 119 18.30 27.75 0.61
CA ARG A 119 17.66 27.34 -0.64
C ARG A 119 17.01 25.96 -0.50
N ASP A 120 17.66 25.06 0.19
CA ASP A 120 17.12 23.71 0.45
C ASP A 120 15.86 23.80 1.30
N ARG A 121 15.83 24.71 2.30
CA ARG A 121 14.64 24.96 3.10
C ARG A 121 13.51 25.60 2.28
N SER A 122 13.81 26.56 1.42
CA SER A 122 12.83 27.18 0.53
C SER A 122 12.24 26.15 -0.43
N CYS A 123 13.09 25.29 -1.03
CA CYS A 123 12.66 24.19 -1.88
C CYS A 123 11.77 23.19 -1.12
N ALA A 124 12.14 22.81 0.11
CA ALA A 124 11.32 21.92 0.93
C ALA A 124 9.95 22.54 1.25
N THR A 125 9.91 23.82 1.58
CA THR A 125 8.66 24.55 1.85
C THR A 125 7.75 24.54 0.61
N GLU A 126 8.30 24.77 -0.58
CA GLU A 126 7.54 24.72 -1.84
C GLU A 126 6.96 23.32 -2.09
N ILE A 127 7.79 22.27 -1.97
CA ILE A 127 7.35 20.88 -2.15
C ILE A 127 6.23 20.52 -1.17
N ILE A 128 6.43 20.83 0.13
CA ILE A 128 5.48 20.50 1.19
C ILE A 128 4.18 21.28 1.03
N SER A 129 4.25 22.57 0.69
CA SER A 129 3.07 23.40 0.45
C SER A 129 2.25 22.89 -0.75
N ASN A 130 2.90 22.53 -1.86
CA ASN A 130 2.24 21.97 -3.03
C ASN A 130 1.58 20.61 -2.71
N LEU A 131 2.24 19.78 -1.92
CA LEU A 131 1.70 18.49 -1.49
C LEU A 131 0.49 18.68 -0.57
N ALA A 132 0.64 19.49 0.48
CA ALA A 132 -0.42 19.76 1.46
C ALA A 132 -1.65 20.40 0.81
N ARG A 133 -1.47 21.36 -0.11
CA ARG A 133 -2.59 21.96 -0.86
C ARG A 133 -3.40 20.92 -1.63
N LYS A 134 -2.75 19.95 -2.25
CA LYS A 134 -3.42 18.84 -2.93
C LYS A 134 -4.09 17.88 -1.95
N ALA A 135 -3.38 17.52 -0.88
CA ALA A 135 -3.84 16.56 0.11
C ALA A 135 -5.06 17.09 0.89
N PHE A 136 -5.02 18.34 1.33
CA PHE A 136 -6.09 18.98 2.10
C PHE A 136 -7.20 19.58 1.22
N ARG A 137 -6.99 19.58 -0.10
CA ARG A 137 -7.97 20.03 -1.11
C ARG A 137 -8.43 21.49 -0.91
N ARG A 138 -7.60 22.28 -0.26
CA ARG A 138 -7.84 23.71 0.05
C ARG A 138 -6.52 24.49 0.06
N PRO A 139 -6.56 25.83 0.06
CA PRO A 139 -5.37 26.61 0.38
C PRO A 139 -4.84 26.21 1.74
N VAL A 140 -3.52 26.18 1.87
CA VAL A 140 -2.83 25.90 3.13
C VAL A 140 -2.37 27.20 3.78
N SER A 141 -2.54 27.27 5.10
CA SER A 141 -2.07 28.35 5.94
C SER A 141 -0.69 28.08 6.52
N ASP A 142 -0.07 29.06 7.14
CA ASP A 142 1.18 28.88 7.87
C ASP A 142 1.01 27.92 9.06
N ASP A 143 -0.18 27.88 9.68
CA ASP A 143 -0.50 26.95 10.76
C ASP A 143 -0.51 25.49 10.26
N ASP A 144 -0.98 25.26 9.04
CA ASP A 144 -0.93 23.93 8.41
C ASP A 144 0.51 23.51 8.09
N LEU A 145 1.32 24.44 7.64
CA LEU A 145 2.69 24.16 7.19
C LEU A 145 3.68 23.99 8.34
N THR A 146 3.47 24.69 9.45
CA THR A 146 4.40 24.66 10.59
C THR A 146 4.68 23.25 11.11
N PRO A 147 3.69 22.40 11.41
CA PRO A 147 3.96 21.03 11.86
C PRO A 147 4.63 20.17 10.79
N LEU A 148 4.27 20.34 9.52
CA LEU A 148 4.86 19.60 8.42
C LEU A 148 6.34 19.97 8.20
N LEU A 149 6.68 21.25 8.31
CA LEU A 149 8.05 21.73 8.23
C LEU A 149 8.89 21.28 9.44
N SER A 150 8.28 21.20 10.62
CA SER A 150 8.94 20.63 11.80
C SER A 150 9.32 19.14 11.58
N MET A 151 8.42 18.36 10.97
CA MET A 151 8.71 16.99 10.59
C MET A 151 9.81 16.89 9.52
N TYR A 152 9.81 17.80 8.55
CA TYR A 152 10.89 17.90 7.58
C TYR A 152 12.23 18.17 8.26
N GLU A 153 12.34 19.16 9.14
CA GLU A 153 13.60 19.49 9.83
C GLU A 153 14.10 18.31 10.67
N SER A 154 13.22 17.63 11.39
CA SER A 154 13.57 16.44 12.15
C SER A 154 14.17 15.35 11.24
N GLY A 155 13.54 15.08 10.09
CA GLY A 155 14.05 14.08 9.14
C GLY A 155 15.34 14.51 8.45
N ARG A 156 15.48 15.81 8.15
CA ARG A 156 16.68 16.40 7.55
C ARG A 156 17.92 16.19 8.42
N LEU A 157 17.78 16.36 9.72
CA LEU A 157 18.85 16.14 10.69
C LEU A 157 19.30 14.67 10.76
N GLU A 158 18.40 13.73 10.48
CA GLU A 158 18.71 12.29 10.51
C GLU A 158 19.33 11.76 9.23
N GLY A 159 18.95 12.28 8.07
CA GLY A 159 19.34 11.67 6.79
C GLY A 159 19.26 12.61 5.58
N GLY A 160 19.33 13.92 5.81
CA GLY A 160 19.38 14.92 4.74
C GLY A 160 18.02 15.26 4.14
N PHE A 161 18.06 16.03 3.05
CA PHE A 161 16.88 16.63 2.40
C PHE A 161 15.76 15.62 2.11
N GLU A 162 16.09 14.53 1.44
CA GLU A 162 15.08 13.53 1.04
C GLU A 162 14.44 12.84 2.24
N ARG A 163 15.19 12.59 3.30
CA ARG A 163 14.66 12.03 4.53
C ARG A 163 13.71 13.02 5.20
N GLY A 164 14.02 14.30 5.14
CA GLY A 164 13.12 15.36 5.59
C GLY A 164 11.80 15.36 4.81
N ILE A 165 11.85 15.37 3.49
CA ILE A 165 10.66 15.29 2.64
C ILE A 165 9.85 14.02 2.94
N GLN A 166 10.52 12.87 3.09
CA GLN A 166 9.85 11.62 3.44
C GLN A 166 9.06 11.72 4.76
N ARG A 167 9.60 12.37 5.79
CA ARG A 167 8.89 12.57 7.05
C ARG A 167 7.70 13.50 6.90
N ALA A 168 7.86 14.61 6.18
CA ALA A 168 6.75 15.51 5.90
C ALA A 168 5.62 14.82 5.12
N VAL A 169 5.95 14.01 4.10
CA VAL A 169 4.95 13.20 3.37
C VAL A 169 4.20 12.26 4.31
N ARG A 170 4.91 11.58 5.19
CA ARG A 170 4.26 10.70 6.19
C ARG A 170 3.32 11.47 7.11
N ALA A 171 3.70 12.68 7.54
CA ALA A 171 2.85 13.52 8.37
C ALA A 171 1.56 13.91 7.62
N VAL A 172 1.66 14.32 6.36
CA VAL A 172 0.48 14.61 5.52
C VAL A 172 -0.44 13.40 5.39
N LEU A 173 0.12 12.19 5.19
CA LEU A 173 -0.68 10.97 4.97
C LEU A 173 -1.46 10.50 6.22
N VAL A 174 -1.06 10.92 7.41
CA VAL A 174 -1.77 10.60 8.67
C VAL A 174 -2.59 11.77 9.19
N ASP A 175 -2.55 12.91 8.50
CA ASP A 175 -3.27 14.11 8.90
C ASP A 175 -4.79 13.92 8.74
N PRO A 176 -5.61 14.33 9.73
CA PRO A 176 -7.07 14.26 9.62
C PRO A 176 -7.63 15.01 8.40
N GLU A 177 -7.03 16.12 8.00
CA GLU A 177 -7.42 16.90 6.82
C GLU A 177 -7.21 16.10 5.51
N PHE A 178 -6.26 15.18 5.48
CA PHE A 178 -6.08 14.26 4.35
C PHE A 178 -7.04 13.08 4.44
N LEU A 179 -7.13 12.44 5.62
CA LEU A 179 -7.87 11.19 5.81
C LEU A 179 -9.39 11.40 5.73
N PHE A 180 -9.87 12.53 6.21
CA PHE A 180 -11.29 12.84 6.28
C PHE A 180 -11.64 14.03 5.37
N ARG A 181 -12.89 14.08 4.95
CA ARG A 181 -13.48 15.27 4.35
C ARG A 181 -14.26 15.99 5.44
N VAL A 182 -13.61 16.95 6.05
CA VAL A 182 -14.24 17.77 7.08
C VAL A 182 -14.95 18.93 6.39
N GLU A 183 -16.24 19.04 6.60
CA GLU A 183 -17.05 20.18 6.15
C GLU A 183 -17.38 21.04 7.37
N GLY A 184 -17.00 22.29 7.30
CA GLY A 184 -17.23 23.23 8.39
C GLY A 184 -18.69 23.72 8.41
N GLN A 185 -19.40 23.46 9.49
CA GLN A 185 -20.68 24.14 9.68
C GLN A 185 -20.41 25.63 10.01
N PRO A 186 -21.01 26.57 9.27
CA PRO A 186 -20.87 28.00 9.62
C PRO A 186 -21.39 28.28 11.02
N SER A 187 -20.64 29.07 11.79
CA SER A 187 -20.97 29.33 13.21
C SER A 187 -22.30 30.11 13.43
N ASN A 188 -22.85 30.71 12.37
CA ASN A 188 -24.08 31.49 12.38
C ASN A 188 -25.32 30.68 11.91
N VAL A 189 -25.21 29.36 11.75
CA VAL A 189 -26.31 28.50 11.28
C VAL A 189 -26.73 27.59 12.41
N GLU A 190 -28.06 27.58 12.71
CA GLU A 190 -28.62 26.69 13.71
C GLU A 190 -28.57 25.23 13.28
N SER A 191 -28.42 24.35 14.26
CA SER A 191 -28.40 22.91 14.01
C SER A 191 -29.68 22.43 13.30
N GLY A 192 -29.50 21.66 12.22
CA GLY A 192 -30.61 21.16 11.42
C GLY A 192 -31.06 22.10 10.29
N THR A 193 -30.49 23.28 10.17
CA THR A 193 -30.78 24.20 9.06
C THR A 193 -29.89 23.91 7.85
N ALA A 194 -30.45 23.89 6.65
CA ALA A 194 -29.67 23.75 5.42
C ALA A 194 -28.83 25.00 5.18
N TYR A 195 -27.58 24.80 4.82
CA TYR A 195 -26.65 25.87 4.44
C TYR A 195 -25.92 25.57 3.16
N LYS A 196 -25.43 26.61 2.48
CA LYS A 196 -24.62 26.47 1.28
C LYS A 196 -23.18 26.14 1.69
N ILE A 197 -22.66 25.04 1.14
CA ILE A 197 -21.24 24.68 1.29
C ILE A 197 -20.36 25.62 0.47
N THR A 198 -19.09 25.71 0.82
CA THR A 198 -18.13 26.51 0.08
C THR A 198 -17.83 25.86 -1.29
N ASP A 199 -17.36 26.65 -2.25
CA ASP A 199 -16.96 26.15 -3.56
C ASP A 199 -15.83 25.12 -3.46
N VAL A 200 -14.94 25.25 -2.47
CA VAL A 200 -13.85 24.29 -2.21
C VAL A 200 -14.41 22.94 -1.72
N GLU A 201 -15.39 22.97 -0.83
CA GLU A 201 -16.09 21.76 -0.37
C GLU A 201 -16.90 21.14 -1.52
N LEU A 202 -17.55 21.97 -2.34
CA LEU A 202 -18.27 21.54 -3.53
C LEU A 202 -17.34 20.86 -4.55
N ALA A 203 -16.18 21.45 -4.81
CA ALA A 203 -15.17 20.87 -5.70
C ALA A 203 -14.72 19.49 -5.21
N SER A 204 -14.46 19.36 -3.91
CA SER A 204 -14.09 18.08 -3.30
C SER A 204 -15.19 17.05 -3.43
N ARG A 205 -16.46 17.39 -3.12
CA ARG A 205 -17.61 16.48 -3.28
C ARG A 205 -17.79 16.04 -4.73
N LEU A 206 -17.75 16.96 -5.67
CA LEU A 206 -17.95 16.71 -7.09
C LEU A 206 -16.87 15.76 -7.63
N SER A 207 -15.62 16.03 -7.31
CA SER A 207 -14.49 15.23 -7.77
C SER A 207 -14.54 13.80 -7.25
N PHE A 208 -14.82 13.61 -5.95
CA PHE A 208 -14.96 12.26 -5.39
C PHE A 208 -16.20 11.52 -5.91
N PHE A 209 -17.29 12.23 -6.15
CA PHE A 209 -18.50 11.63 -6.69
C PHE A 209 -18.32 11.13 -8.14
N LEU A 210 -17.66 11.92 -9.00
CA LEU A 210 -17.51 11.59 -10.41
C LEU A 210 -16.30 10.70 -10.69
N TRP A 211 -15.18 10.90 -9.99
CA TRP A 211 -13.90 10.27 -10.33
C TRP A 211 -13.26 9.48 -9.19
N SER A 212 -13.88 9.47 -8.01
CA SER A 212 -13.31 8.84 -6.80
C SER A 212 -11.87 9.32 -6.49
N SER A 213 -11.58 10.59 -6.79
CA SER A 213 -10.25 11.18 -6.68
C SER A 213 -10.34 12.61 -6.14
N ILE A 214 -9.17 13.16 -5.76
CA ILE A 214 -9.06 14.57 -5.37
C ILE A 214 -9.35 15.50 -6.55
N PRO A 215 -9.80 16.76 -6.31
CA PRO A 215 -9.94 17.75 -7.35
C PRO A 215 -8.63 17.99 -8.09
N ASP A 216 -8.70 18.13 -9.40
CA ASP A 216 -7.57 18.55 -10.19
C ASP A 216 -7.20 20.02 -9.93
N LYS A 217 -6.10 20.45 -10.54
CA LYS A 217 -5.60 21.80 -10.33
C LYS A 217 -6.57 22.88 -10.84
N GLU A 218 -7.25 22.62 -11.95
CA GLU A 218 -8.18 23.56 -12.58
C GLU A 218 -9.43 23.73 -11.72
N LEU A 219 -10.07 22.62 -11.36
CA LEU A 219 -11.26 22.62 -10.49
C LEU A 219 -10.99 23.27 -9.15
N LEU A 220 -9.85 22.97 -8.53
CA LEU A 220 -9.46 23.56 -7.25
C LEU A 220 -9.20 25.08 -7.39
N SER A 221 -8.60 25.54 -8.49
CA SER A 221 -8.39 26.97 -8.73
C SER A 221 -9.70 27.72 -8.91
N LEU A 222 -10.63 27.18 -9.73
CA LEU A 222 -11.97 27.77 -9.92
C LEU A 222 -12.75 27.84 -8.60
N ALA A 223 -12.65 26.81 -7.78
CA ALA A 223 -13.27 26.79 -6.46
C ALA A 223 -12.69 27.87 -5.51
N GLN A 224 -11.38 28.07 -5.53
CA GLN A 224 -10.72 29.12 -4.74
C GLN A 224 -11.09 30.54 -5.19
N GLU A 225 -11.43 30.71 -6.47
CA GLU A 225 -11.89 31.97 -7.03
C GLU A 225 -13.41 32.21 -6.83
N GLY A 226 -14.13 31.25 -6.22
CA GLY A 226 -15.58 31.34 -6.02
C GLY A 226 -16.39 31.27 -7.33
N LYS A 227 -15.91 30.50 -8.31
CA LYS A 227 -16.48 30.40 -9.66
C LYS A 227 -17.21 29.10 -9.97
N LEU A 228 -17.52 28.28 -8.97
CA LEU A 228 -18.22 27.01 -9.17
C LEU A 228 -19.72 27.07 -8.96
N ALA A 229 -20.24 28.08 -8.28
CA ALA A 229 -21.67 28.22 -7.94
C ALA A 229 -22.33 29.38 -8.65
#